data_52f145df521a678ce1b98decf413baa6
#
_entry.id   52f145df521a678ce1b98decf413baa6
#
_cell.length_a   1.000
_cell.length_b   1.000
_cell.length_c   1.000
_cell.angle_alpha   90.00
_cell.angle_beta   90.00
_cell.angle_gamma   90.00
#
_symmetry.space_group_name_H-M   'P 1'
#
loop_
_entity.id
_entity.type
_entity.pdbx_description
1 polymer ?
#
loop_
_entity_poly.entity_id
_entity_poly.type
_entity_poly.pdbx_seq_one_letter_code
_entity_poly.pdbx_strand_id
1 'polypeptide(L)'
;MRNRPLRVMVLGIRGIPSVQGGVETHAEQLYERLAQMDCDVEVLVRSPFVPATRRTFGSIRLRRIWAPRSTGYEALVHSLLGVIYAAIVRPDVLHIHAIGPAIVTPLARFLGLRVVVTNHGPDYDRDKWGPFPKWVLRTGESFGMRSANARIAISKVIGHLIQEKYHLDSDLIPNGAVPAKPELQTSELERFDLQRGKYFLEVGRIVAEKRQLDLIKAFASARPPGWKLVLVGAGGGDYGQAVKAAAKAAGVVLAGFQRGAALAQLYTHAGAFVLPSSHEGLPIAILEALSFGLPVLASDIPANLEIGLPQTSYFPMGNTAALAERLSALARTQQDESAREGRKRWVLERYDWGRIAQQTRAVYTRVVREPKLLGRSVI
;
A
#
# COMPACT_ATOMS: atom_id res chain seq x y z
N MET A 1 -21.96 27.90 -5.13
CA MET A 1 -20.76 27.08 -5.48
C MET A 1 -19.55 27.71 -4.83
N ARG A 2 -18.63 26.95 -4.21
CA ARG A 2 -17.41 27.53 -3.65
C ARG A 2 -16.48 27.99 -4.78
N ASN A 3 -16.07 29.27 -4.73
CA ASN A 3 -15.16 29.83 -5.72
C ASN A 3 -13.66 29.55 -5.42
N ARG A 4 -13.34 28.55 -4.59
CA ARG A 4 -11.96 28.21 -4.23
C ARG A 4 -11.76 26.70 -4.19
N PRO A 5 -10.51 26.21 -4.43
CA PRO A 5 -10.14 24.81 -4.29
C PRO A 5 -10.47 24.24 -2.90
N LEU A 6 -10.79 22.95 -2.84
CA LEU A 6 -11.03 22.23 -1.60
C LEU A 6 -9.71 22.01 -0.86
N ARG A 7 -9.55 22.58 0.33
CA ARG A 7 -8.33 22.46 1.14
C ARG A 7 -8.32 21.12 1.87
N VAL A 8 -7.44 20.22 1.44
CA VAL A 8 -7.29 18.87 2.00
C VAL A 8 -5.95 18.77 2.72
N MET A 9 -5.97 18.41 4.00
CA MET A 9 -4.78 18.11 4.76
C MET A 9 -4.69 16.60 5.02
N VAL A 10 -3.52 16.02 4.77
CA VAL A 10 -3.29 14.57 4.83
C VAL A 10 -2.39 14.23 6.01
N LEU A 11 -2.79 13.22 6.79
CA LEU A 11 -2.09 12.76 7.98
C LEU A 11 -1.99 11.23 7.98
N GLY A 12 -0.97 10.68 8.62
CA GLY A 12 -0.88 9.24 8.88
C GLY A 12 0.13 8.49 8.04
N ILE A 13 0.72 9.14 7.03
CA ILE A 13 1.79 8.56 6.21
C ILE A 13 3.17 8.97 6.74
N ARG A 14 4.21 8.25 6.34
CA ARG A 14 5.60 8.63 6.66
C ARG A 14 6.08 9.78 5.79
N GLY A 15 5.73 9.77 4.51
CA GLY A 15 6.10 10.80 3.57
C GLY A 15 5.96 10.36 2.11
N ILE A 16 6.04 11.34 1.21
CA ILE A 16 6.11 11.23 -0.25
C ILE A 16 7.11 12.24 -0.78
N PRO A 17 7.68 12.07 -1.96
CA PRO A 17 7.68 10.84 -2.77
C PRO A 17 8.73 9.84 -2.31
N SER A 18 8.62 8.64 -2.87
CA SER A 18 9.69 7.64 -2.81
C SER A 18 9.99 7.08 -1.42
N VAL A 19 9.02 7.10 -0.51
CA VAL A 19 9.09 6.37 0.76
C VAL A 19 8.44 5.00 0.57
N GLN A 20 9.18 3.94 0.93
CA GLN A 20 8.74 2.56 0.72
C GLN A 20 7.51 2.22 1.58
N GLY A 21 6.40 1.82 0.95
CA GLY A 21 5.20 1.32 1.64
C GLY A 21 3.93 1.48 0.81
N GLY A 22 2.98 0.55 0.97
CA GLY A 22 1.73 0.58 0.22
C GLY A 22 0.89 1.83 0.50
N VAL A 23 0.84 2.29 1.75
CA VAL A 23 0.09 3.51 2.12
C VAL A 23 0.75 4.76 1.52
N GLU A 24 2.09 4.80 1.48
CA GLU A 24 2.84 5.88 0.86
C GLU A 24 2.63 5.91 -0.66
N THR A 25 2.69 4.75 -1.32
CA THR A 25 2.40 4.62 -2.76
C THR A 25 0.95 5.03 -3.06
N HIS A 26 -0.02 4.57 -2.26
CA HIS A 26 -1.41 5.00 -2.37
C HIS A 26 -1.54 6.53 -2.28
N ALA A 27 -0.93 7.14 -1.27
CA ALA A 27 -1.00 8.58 -1.05
C ALA A 27 -0.36 9.36 -2.20
N GLU A 28 0.80 8.93 -2.69
CA GLU A 28 1.50 9.55 -3.83
C GLU A 28 0.61 9.57 -5.07
N GLN A 29 0.00 8.44 -5.41
CA GLN A 29 -0.86 8.31 -6.59
C GLN A 29 -2.20 9.05 -6.47
N LEU A 30 -2.82 8.97 -5.29
CA LEU A 30 -4.13 9.60 -5.05
C LEU A 30 -4.03 11.12 -5.03
N TYR A 31 -3.09 11.65 -4.23
CA TYR A 31 -3.05 13.10 -3.98
C TYR A 31 -2.50 13.90 -5.14
N GLU A 32 -1.64 13.33 -5.97
CA GLU A 32 -1.22 13.97 -7.23
C GLU A 32 -2.42 14.21 -8.16
N ARG A 33 -3.34 13.23 -8.25
CA ARG A 33 -4.55 13.37 -9.07
C ARG A 33 -5.58 14.29 -8.43
N LEU A 34 -5.76 14.23 -7.13
CA LEU A 34 -6.65 15.17 -6.42
C LEU A 34 -6.20 16.61 -6.56
N ALA A 35 -4.89 16.87 -6.55
CA ALA A 35 -4.35 18.21 -6.78
C ALA A 35 -4.63 18.73 -8.20
N GLN A 36 -4.82 17.82 -9.17
CA GLN A 36 -5.26 18.16 -10.53
C GLN A 36 -6.78 18.33 -10.65
N MET A 37 -7.56 17.98 -9.60
CA MET A 37 -9.02 18.02 -9.55
C MET A 37 -9.58 19.12 -8.64
N ASP A 38 -8.97 20.30 -8.65
CA ASP A 38 -9.38 21.45 -7.83
C ASP A 38 -9.33 21.17 -6.31
N CYS A 39 -8.31 20.42 -5.86
CA CYS A 39 -7.97 20.23 -4.46
C CYS A 39 -6.63 20.89 -4.15
N ASP A 40 -6.61 21.74 -3.12
CA ASP A 40 -5.37 22.28 -2.54
C ASP A 40 -4.89 21.31 -1.46
N VAL A 41 -3.90 20.47 -1.80
CA VAL A 41 -3.44 19.36 -0.97
C VAL A 41 -2.18 19.71 -0.21
N GLU A 42 -2.23 19.56 1.12
CA GLU A 42 -1.08 19.62 2.01
C GLU A 42 -0.87 18.30 2.74
N VAL A 43 0.28 17.66 2.55
CA VAL A 43 0.63 16.39 3.18
C VAL A 43 1.56 16.61 4.36
N LEU A 44 1.14 16.15 5.53
CA LEU A 44 1.96 16.17 6.74
C LEU A 44 2.91 14.98 6.73
N VAL A 45 4.20 15.28 6.54
CA VAL A 45 5.26 14.25 6.42
C VAL A 45 6.10 14.21 7.70
N ARG A 46 6.54 12.99 8.09
CA ARG A 46 7.40 12.81 9.27
C ARG A 46 8.81 13.27 8.97
N SER A 47 9.37 14.10 9.84
CA SER A 47 10.68 14.72 9.67
C SER A 47 11.84 13.76 9.37
N PRO A 48 11.89 12.50 9.88
CA PRO A 48 12.97 11.57 9.57
C PRO A 48 12.96 11.01 8.13
N PHE A 49 11.82 11.06 7.43
CA PHE A 49 11.66 10.40 6.12
C PHE A 49 11.75 11.37 4.93
N VAL A 50 11.56 12.66 5.16
CA VAL A 50 11.58 13.66 4.08
C VAL A 50 12.58 14.78 4.42
N PRO A 51 13.53 15.09 3.52
CA PRO A 51 14.52 16.16 3.74
C PRO A 51 13.87 17.51 3.99
N ALA A 52 14.51 18.36 4.82
CA ALA A 52 14.01 19.69 5.15
C ALA A 52 13.90 20.62 3.93
N THR A 53 14.71 20.37 2.91
CA THR A 53 14.74 21.13 1.65
C THR A 53 13.54 20.85 0.75
N ARG A 54 12.89 19.69 0.93
CA ARG A 54 11.76 19.30 0.08
C ARG A 54 10.45 19.84 0.65
N ARG A 55 9.88 20.82 -0.01
CA ARG A 55 8.64 21.49 0.40
C ARG A 55 7.43 21.16 -0.48
N THR A 56 7.68 20.57 -1.65
CA THR A 56 6.64 20.20 -2.61
C THR A 56 6.93 18.88 -3.30
N PHE A 57 5.87 18.26 -3.81
CA PHE A 57 5.92 17.17 -4.78
C PHE A 57 4.82 17.39 -5.82
N GLY A 58 5.20 17.68 -7.06
CA GLY A 58 4.23 18.19 -8.05
C GLY A 58 3.48 19.40 -7.52
N SER A 59 2.16 19.36 -7.56
CA SER A 59 1.28 20.39 -7.02
C SER A 59 0.94 20.21 -5.53
N ILE A 60 1.48 19.20 -4.87
CA ILE A 60 1.25 18.89 -3.46
C ILE A 60 2.23 19.67 -2.59
N ARG A 61 1.73 20.33 -1.54
CA ARG A 61 2.59 20.93 -0.50
C ARG A 61 2.95 19.87 0.55
N LEU A 62 4.22 19.86 0.97
CA LEU A 62 4.75 18.98 2.00
C LEU A 62 5.07 19.78 3.26
N ARG A 63 4.41 19.46 4.36
CA ARG A 63 4.66 20.04 5.66
C ARG A 63 5.37 19.04 6.55
N ARG A 64 6.63 19.30 6.88
CA ARG A 64 7.36 18.48 7.85
C ARG A 64 6.85 18.73 9.24
N ILE A 65 6.37 17.68 9.89
CA ILE A 65 6.03 17.64 11.31
C ILE A 65 7.07 16.78 12.01
N TRP A 66 7.52 17.22 13.17
CA TRP A 66 8.50 16.47 13.95
C TRP A 66 7.95 15.11 14.37
N ALA A 67 8.81 14.10 14.34
CA ALA A 67 8.54 12.77 14.86
C ALA A 67 9.83 12.21 15.45
N PRO A 68 9.77 11.49 16.59
CA PRO A 68 10.93 10.79 17.13
C PRO A 68 11.38 9.69 16.17
N ARG A 69 12.67 9.32 16.23
CA ARG A 69 13.21 8.17 15.46
C ARG A 69 12.97 6.82 16.14
N SER A 70 11.91 6.70 16.91
CA SER A 70 11.57 5.52 17.70
C SER A 70 10.43 4.77 17.06
N THR A 71 10.64 3.49 16.75
CA THR A 71 9.61 2.61 16.17
C THR A 71 8.40 2.50 17.12
N GLY A 72 7.23 2.91 16.68
CA GLY A 72 5.98 2.86 17.45
C GLY A 72 5.50 4.22 17.96
N TYR A 73 6.35 5.04 18.56
CA TYR A 73 5.94 6.37 19.05
C TYR A 73 5.93 7.44 17.95
N GLU A 74 6.71 7.24 16.89
CA GLU A 74 6.81 8.21 15.79
C GLU A 74 5.45 8.53 15.17
N ALA A 75 4.62 7.51 14.97
CA ALA A 75 3.30 7.68 14.36
C ALA A 75 2.35 8.43 15.30
N LEU A 76 2.35 8.10 16.58
CA LEU A 76 1.47 8.69 17.58
C LEU A 76 1.79 10.18 17.78
N VAL A 77 3.07 10.49 18.02
CA VAL A 77 3.52 11.89 18.23
C VAL A 77 3.27 12.74 16.99
N HIS A 78 3.64 12.22 15.81
CA HIS A 78 3.37 12.89 14.55
C HIS A 78 1.87 13.18 14.35
N SER A 79 1.01 12.19 14.67
CA SER A 79 -0.44 12.33 14.49
C SER A 79 -1.03 13.38 15.43
N LEU A 80 -0.57 13.42 16.68
CA LEU A 80 -1.00 14.42 17.66
C LEU A 80 -0.60 15.84 17.24
N LEU A 81 0.67 16.04 16.90
CA LEU A 81 1.17 17.33 16.42
C LEU A 81 0.50 17.75 15.10
N GLY A 82 0.24 16.78 14.22
CA GLY A 82 -0.48 17.00 12.97
C GLY A 82 -1.92 17.49 13.18
N VAL A 83 -2.64 16.93 14.15
CA VAL A 83 -3.99 17.41 14.49
C VAL A 83 -3.96 18.82 15.10
N ILE A 84 -3.00 19.11 15.96
CA ILE A 84 -2.84 20.48 16.51
C ILE A 84 -2.57 21.47 15.37
N TYR A 85 -1.66 21.14 14.46
CA TYR A 85 -1.40 21.96 13.27
C TYR A 85 -2.64 22.12 12.40
N ALA A 86 -3.38 21.04 12.14
CA ALA A 86 -4.62 21.09 11.38
C ALA A 86 -5.69 21.96 12.05
N ALA A 87 -5.75 21.95 13.39
CA ALA A 87 -6.68 22.79 14.14
C ALA A 87 -6.38 24.30 14.03
N ILE A 88 -5.11 24.66 13.84
CA ILE A 88 -4.67 26.05 13.59
C ILE A 88 -4.98 26.43 12.13
N VAL A 89 -4.59 25.61 11.17
CA VAL A 89 -4.70 25.89 9.72
C VAL A 89 -6.14 25.83 9.22
N ARG A 90 -7.00 25.01 9.85
CA ARG A 90 -8.43 24.83 9.51
C ARG A 90 -8.64 24.40 8.05
N PRO A 91 -8.15 23.22 7.59
CA PRO A 91 -8.48 22.69 6.28
C PRO A 91 -9.99 22.42 6.18
N ASP A 92 -10.50 22.26 4.95
CA ASP A 92 -11.88 21.84 4.72
C ASP A 92 -12.08 20.37 5.13
N VAL A 93 -11.06 19.53 4.89
CA VAL A 93 -11.01 18.11 5.28
C VAL A 93 -9.62 17.76 5.84
N LEU A 94 -9.58 17.04 6.94
CA LEU A 94 -8.41 16.29 7.42
C LEU A 94 -8.61 14.82 7.03
N HIS A 95 -7.75 14.30 6.16
CA HIS A 95 -7.77 12.90 5.76
C HIS A 95 -6.67 12.12 6.50
N ILE A 96 -7.07 11.15 7.31
CA ILE A 96 -6.17 10.32 8.12
C ILE A 96 -6.05 8.95 7.47
N HIS A 97 -4.82 8.51 7.19
CA HIS A 97 -4.52 7.19 6.66
C HIS A 97 -4.06 6.24 7.75
N ALA A 98 -4.55 5.00 7.66
CA ALA A 98 -4.27 3.86 8.53
C ALA A 98 -4.82 3.99 9.97
N ILE A 99 -5.05 2.82 10.58
CA ILE A 99 -5.72 2.69 11.87
C ILE A 99 -4.91 3.22 13.06
N GLY A 100 -3.57 3.13 13.00
CA GLY A 100 -2.72 3.65 14.08
C GLY A 100 -2.85 5.17 14.24
N PRO A 101 -2.57 5.97 13.19
CA PRO A 101 -2.79 7.41 13.21
C PRO A 101 -4.24 7.83 13.51
N ALA A 102 -5.22 7.00 13.18
CA ALA A 102 -6.64 7.28 13.43
C ALA A 102 -7.01 7.40 14.93
N ILE A 103 -6.11 7.03 15.83
CA ILE A 103 -6.31 7.20 17.30
C ILE A 103 -6.59 8.66 17.70
N VAL A 104 -6.11 9.63 16.90
CA VAL A 104 -6.32 11.06 17.16
C VAL A 104 -7.65 11.60 16.59
N THR A 105 -8.48 10.75 15.97
CA THR A 105 -9.73 11.19 15.33
C THR A 105 -10.70 11.87 16.31
N PRO A 106 -10.95 11.35 17.55
CA PRO A 106 -11.82 12.03 18.50
C PRO A 106 -11.34 13.44 18.85
N LEU A 107 -10.03 13.62 19.06
CA LEU A 107 -9.43 14.93 19.31
C LEU A 107 -9.62 15.87 18.11
N ALA A 108 -9.38 15.40 16.89
CA ALA A 108 -9.58 16.20 15.68
C ALA A 108 -11.06 16.65 15.56
N ARG A 109 -12.00 15.76 15.86
CA ARG A 109 -13.43 16.06 15.87
C ARG A 109 -13.81 17.06 16.97
N PHE A 110 -13.29 16.88 18.17
CA PHE A 110 -13.48 17.82 19.29
C PHE A 110 -12.99 19.22 18.94
N LEU A 111 -11.86 19.32 18.23
CA LEU A 111 -11.31 20.59 17.72
C LEU A 111 -12.08 21.17 16.52
N GLY A 112 -13.22 20.56 16.12
CA GLY A 112 -14.11 21.03 15.07
C GLY A 112 -13.62 20.75 13.65
N LEU A 113 -12.67 19.83 13.45
CA LEU A 113 -12.19 19.40 12.14
C LEU A 113 -13.18 18.40 11.51
N ARG A 114 -13.30 18.44 10.19
CA ARG A 114 -13.97 17.39 9.41
C ARG A 114 -12.96 16.33 9.05
N VAL A 115 -13.20 15.09 9.49
CA VAL A 115 -12.24 13.99 9.37
C VAL A 115 -12.76 12.90 8.46
N VAL A 116 -11.95 12.51 7.48
CA VAL A 116 -12.10 11.29 6.69
C VAL A 116 -11.00 10.32 7.12
N VAL A 117 -11.32 9.03 7.31
CA VAL A 117 -10.34 8.00 7.65
C VAL A 117 -10.34 6.92 6.58
N THR A 118 -9.16 6.61 6.02
CA THR A 118 -8.98 5.43 5.17
C THR A 118 -8.37 4.29 5.98
N ASN A 119 -9.11 3.18 6.06
CA ASN A 119 -8.62 1.92 6.64
C ASN A 119 -7.89 1.11 5.56
N HIS A 120 -6.59 0.86 5.79
CA HIS A 120 -5.72 0.08 4.91
C HIS A 120 -5.55 -1.38 5.35
N GLY A 121 -6.31 -1.82 6.34
CA GLY A 121 -6.31 -3.19 6.88
C GLY A 121 -5.94 -3.26 8.36
N PRO A 122 -6.18 -4.42 8.96
CA PRO A 122 -5.97 -4.68 10.39
C PRO A 122 -4.49 -4.92 10.71
N ASP A 123 -3.71 -3.86 10.75
CA ASP A 123 -2.26 -3.92 11.03
C ASP A 123 -1.91 -4.60 12.38
N TYR A 124 -2.87 -4.73 13.30
CA TYR A 124 -2.68 -5.40 14.58
C TYR A 124 -2.59 -6.93 14.47
N ASP A 125 -2.99 -7.52 13.35
CA ASP A 125 -2.89 -8.98 13.13
C ASP A 125 -1.47 -9.41 12.73
N ARG A 126 -0.59 -8.45 12.49
CA ARG A 126 0.82 -8.72 12.16
C ARG A 126 1.59 -9.18 13.40
N ASP A 127 2.36 -10.26 13.26
CA ASP A 127 3.12 -10.90 14.35
C ASP A 127 4.19 -10.02 15.00
N LYS A 128 4.68 -9.02 14.29
CA LYS A 128 5.72 -8.09 14.80
C LYS A 128 5.28 -7.22 15.97
N TRP A 129 3.98 -7.11 16.24
CA TRP A 129 3.46 -6.24 17.28
C TRP A 129 3.26 -6.99 18.59
N GLY A 130 3.86 -6.49 19.67
CA GLY A 130 3.54 -6.92 21.03
C GLY A 130 2.14 -6.47 21.49
N PRO A 131 1.73 -6.86 22.72
CA PRO A 131 0.37 -6.57 23.21
C PRO A 131 -0.01 -5.08 23.22
N PHE A 132 0.88 -4.21 23.70
CA PHE A 132 0.62 -2.77 23.81
C PHE A 132 0.45 -2.09 22.44
N PRO A 133 1.35 -2.25 21.44
CA PRO A 133 1.10 -1.76 20.09
C PRO A 133 -0.17 -2.31 19.46
N LYS A 134 -0.52 -3.58 19.66
CA LYS A 134 -1.78 -4.16 19.18
C LYS A 134 -3.00 -3.46 19.80
N TRP A 135 -2.95 -3.16 21.10
CA TRP A 135 -4.00 -2.40 21.77
C TRP A 135 -4.13 -0.98 21.20
N VAL A 136 -3.02 -0.26 20.99
CA VAL A 136 -3.01 1.08 20.37
C VAL A 136 -3.64 1.04 18.97
N LEU A 137 -3.30 0.06 18.15
CA LEU A 137 -3.84 -0.09 16.80
C LEU A 137 -5.35 -0.39 16.81
N ARG A 138 -5.81 -1.28 17.70
CA ARG A 138 -7.25 -1.59 17.85
C ARG A 138 -8.05 -0.39 18.38
N THR A 139 -7.49 0.35 19.33
CA THR A 139 -8.09 1.59 19.84
C THR A 139 -8.14 2.64 18.73
N GLY A 140 -7.08 2.79 17.96
CA GLY A 140 -7.01 3.71 16.83
C GLY A 140 -8.03 3.36 15.74
N GLU A 141 -8.20 2.08 15.42
CA GLU A 141 -9.26 1.63 14.51
C GLU A 141 -10.64 2.01 15.06
N SER A 142 -10.93 1.66 16.31
CA SER A 142 -12.22 1.97 16.95
C SER A 142 -12.52 3.48 16.94
N PHE A 143 -11.56 4.30 17.35
CA PHE A 143 -11.69 5.76 17.35
C PHE A 143 -11.86 6.33 15.94
N GLY A 144 -11.06 5.84 14.99
CA GLY A 144 -11.16 6.23 13.60
C GLY A 144 -12.53 5.90 13.01
N MET A 145 -12.97 4.66 13.16
CA MET A 145 -14.24 4.21 12.58
C MET A 145 -15.44 4.88 13.24
N ARG A 146 -15.49 5.04 14.57
CA ARG A 146 -16.62 5.61 15.27
C ARG A 146 -16.72 7.14 15.18
N SER A 147 -15.59 7.84 15.11
CA SER A 147 -15.56 9.30 15.23
C SER A 147 -15.41 10.05 13.90
N ALA A 148 -14.98 9.39 12.83
CA ALA A 148 -14.81 10.04 11.52
C ALA A 148 -16.16 10.51 10.94
N ASN A 149 -16.13 11.59 10.15
CA ASN A 149 -17.28 12.02 9.35
C ASN A 149 -17.56 11.05 8.18
N ALA A 150 -16.51 10.52 7.57
CA ALA A 150 -16.61 9.47 6.57
C ALA A 150 -15.47 8.46 6.72
N ARG A 151 -15.72 7.23 6.29
CA ARG A 151 -14.82 6.08 6.34
C ARG A 151 -14.62 5.56 4.94
N ILE A 152 -13.37 5.30 4.57
CA ILE A 152 -13.02 4.67 3.29
C ILE A 152 -12.39 3.33 3.61
N ALA A 153 -12.90 2.26 3.01
CA ALA A 153 -12.31 0.93 3.01
C ALA A 153 -11.67 0.67 1.66
N ILE A 154 -10.41 0.21 1.64
CA ILE A 154 -9.71 -0.07 0.37
C ILE A 154 -10.04 -1.44 -0.21
N SER A 155 -10.84 -2.26 0.47
CA SER A 155 -11.29 -3.56 -0.01
C SER A 155 -12.64 -3.93 0.62
N LYS A 156 -13.37 -4.84 -0.03
CA LYS A 156 -14.62 -5.40 0.51
C LYS A 156 -14.38 -6.11 1.83
N VAL A 157 -13.26 -6.82 1.94
CA VAL A 157 -12.85 -7.49 3.19
C VAL A 157 -12.78 -6.50 4.35
N ILE A 158 -12.16 -5.34 4.13
CA ILE A 158 -12.08 -4.28 5.14
C ILE A 158 -13.46 -3.64 5.38
N GLY A 159 -14.25 -3.43 4.33
CA GLY A 159 -15.61 -2.91 4.46
C GLY A 159 -16.51 -3.80 5.30
N HIS A 160 -16.48 -5.13 5.08
CA HIS A 160 -17.18 -6.12 5.89
C HIS A 160 -16.69 -6.11 7.34
N LEU A 161 -15.37 -6.06 7.57
CA LEU A 161 -14.81 -5.96 8.92
C LEU A 161 -15.33 -4.72 9.67
N ILE A 162 -15.42 -3.56 9.00
CA ILE A 162 -15.97 -2.33 9.59
C ILE A 162 -17.45 -2.52 9.93
N GLN A 163 -18.22 -3.10 9.02
CA GLN A 163 -19.65 -3.35 9.21
C GLN A 163 -19.92 -4.35 10.35
N GLU A 164 -19.21 -5.49 10.37
CA GLU A 164 -19.39 -6.51 11.41
C GLU A 164 -18.98 -6.03 12.80
N LYS A 165 -17.85 -5.30 12.88
CA LYS A 165 -17.25 -4.93 14.16
C LYS A 165 -17.81 -3.65 14.77
N TYR A 166 -18.26 -2.72 13.92
CA TYR A 166 -18.70 -1.38 14.36
C TYR A 166 -20.13 -1.06 13.98
N HIS A 167 -20.78 -1.86 13.13
CA HIS A 167 -22.12 -1.61 12.56
C HIS A 167 -22.19 -0.26 11.82
N LEU A 168 -21.12 0.08 11.08
CA LEU A 168 -20.95 1.34 10.39
C LEU A 168 -20.66 1.10 8.91
N ASP A 169 -21.22 1.98 8.06
CA ASP A 169 -20.95 1.98 6.63
C ASP A 169 -19.60 2.63 6.30
N SER A 170 -19.01 2.18 5.21
CA SER A 170 -17.81 2.77 4.62
C SER A 170 -17.94 2.89 3.11
N ASP A 171 -17.30 3.92 2.55
CA ASP A 171 -17.15 4.05 1.11
C ASP A 171 -16.06 3.05 0.64
N LEU A 172 -16.42 2.15 -0.28
CA LEU A 172 -15.47 1.22 -0.87
C LEU A 172 -14.70 1.93 -1.99
N ILE A 173 -13.45 2.31 -1.72
CA ILE A 173 -12.56 2.99 -2.68
C ILE A 173 -11.21 2.26 -2.66
N PRO A 174 -10.93 1.39 -3.65
CA PRO A 174 -9.75 0.53 -3.63
C PRO A 174 -8.45 1.28 -3.91
N ASN A 175 -7.32 0.58 -3.78
CA ASN A 175 -6.07 0.99 -4.39
C ASN A 175 -6.18 0.90 -5.91
N GLY A 176 -5.39 1.70 -6.62
CA GLY A 176 -5.41 1.72 -8.08
C GLY A 176 -4.15 1.12 -8.73
N ALA A 177 -4.25 0.90 -10.02
CA ALA A 177 -3.15 0.57 -10.90
C ALA A 177 -2.72 1.81 -11.70
N VAL A 178 -1.41 1.95 -11.89
CA VAL A 178 -0.85 2.96 -12.80
C VAL A 178 -0.58 2.29 -14.13
N PRO A 179 -0.94 2.89 -15.28
CA PRO A 179 -0.49 2.39 -16.57
C PRO A 179 1.01 2.20 -16.57
N ALA A 180 1.46 0.99 -16.84
CA ALA A 180 2.89 0.69 -16.87
C ALA A 180 3.59 1.56 -17.89
N LYS A 181 4.77 2.04 -17.53
CA LYS A 181 5.75 2.61 -18.46
C LYS A 181 6.85 1.56 -18.65
N PRO A 182 6.73 0.68 -19.67
CA PRO A 182 7.72 -0.36 -19.89
C PRO A 182 9.09 0.27 -20.12
N GLU A 183 10.10 -0.25 -19.46
CA GLU A 183 11.47 0.19 -19.59
C GLU A 183 12.26 -0.90 -20.33
N LEU A 184 12.61 -0.61 -21.61
CA LEU A 184 13.21 -1.60 -22.50
C LEU A 184 14.72 -1.79 -22.27
N GLN A 185 15.36 -0.88 -21.55
CA GLN A 185 16.76 -1.03 -21.14
C GLN A 185 16.94 -2.27 -20.27
N THR A 186 18.17 -2.77 -20.22
CA THR A 186 18.53 -4.04 -19.56
C THR A 186 19.64 -3.90 -18.52
N SER A 187 19.99 -2.67 -18.15
CA SER A 187 21.08 -2.43 -17.19
C SER A 187 20.87 -3.11 -15.85
N GLU A 188 19.63 -3.18 -15.35
CA GLU A 188 19.35 -3.90 -14.12
C GLU A 188 19.38 -5.42 -14.33
N LEU A 189 19.05 -5.92 -15.54
CA LEU A 189 19.19 -7.33 -15.85
C LEU A 189 20.67 -7.74 -15.87
N GLU A 190 21.51 -6.95 -16.51
CA GLU A 190 22.97 -7.16 -16.53
C GLU A 190 23.56 -7.11 -15.14
N ARG A 191 23.18 -6.09 -14.34
CA ARG A 191 23.63 -5.92 -12.95
C ARG A 191 23.34 -7.13 -12.07
N PHE A 192 22.19 -7.77 -12.24
CA PHE A 192 21.75 -8.91 -11.46
C PHE A 192 21.88 -10.25 -12.18
N ASP A 193 22.52 -10.26 -13.35
CA ASP A 193 22.70 -11.45 -14.20
C ASP A 193 21.35 -12.16 -14.45
N LEU A 194 20.34 -11.40 -14.92
CA LEU A 194 19.00 -11.87 -15.22
C LEU A 194 18.79 -12.05 -16.73
N GLN A 195 17.95 -13.03 -17.07
CA GLN A 195 17.49 -13.24 -18.45
C GLN A 195 16.02 -12.80 -18.58
N ARG A 196 15.68 -12.14 -19.68
CA ARG A 196 14.31 -11.72 -19.99
C ARG A 196 13.35 -12.91 -19.94
N GLY A 197 12.25 -12.78 -19.22
CA GLY A 197 11.21 -13.80 -19.08
C GLY A 197 11.62 -15.02 -18.24
N LYS A 198 12.81 -15.04 -17.62
CA LYS A 198 13.37 -16.18 -16.89
C LYS A 198 13.61 -15.88 -15.42
N TYR A 199 12.79 -15.05 -14.81
CA TYR A 199 12.81 -14.88 -13.36
C TYR A 199 11.43 -14.59 -12.79
N PHE A 200 11.24 -15.06 -11.57
CA PHE A 200 10.13 -14.68 -10.71
C PHE A 200 10.51 -13.40 -9.98
N LEU A 201 9.56 -12.47 -9.88
CA LEU A 201 9.73 -11.19 -9.22
C LEU A 201 8.81 -11.12 -7.99
N GLU A 202 9.33 -10.75 -6.83
CA GLU A 202 8.56 -10.30 -5.67
C GLU A 202 8.98 -8.87 -5.34
N VAL A 203 8.01 -8.00 -5.10
CA VAL A 203 8.23 -6.59 -4.74
C VAL A 203 7.49 -6.29 -3.45
N GLY A 204 8.25 -6.00 -2.40
CA GLY A 204 7.68 -5.71 -1.11
C GLY A 204 8.73 -5.37 -0.06
N ARG A 205 8.29 -4.94 1.13
CA ARG A 205 9.19 -4.84 2.27
C ARG A 205 9.62 -6.24 2.71
N ILE A 206 10.86 -6.41 3.09
CA ILE A 206 11.31 -7.69 3.65
C ILE A 206 10.89 -7.74 5.14
N VAL A 207 9.72 -8.34 5.36
CA VAL A 207 9.07 -8.48 6.69
C VAL A 207 8.29 -9.78 6.76
N ALA A 208 8.08 -10.31 7.97
CA ALA A 208 7.52 -11.65 8.18
C ALA A 208 6.18 -11.87 7.48
N GLU A 209 5.30 -10.87 7.48
CA GLU A 209 4.00 -10.96 6.83
C GLU A 209 4.05 -11.11 5.29
N LYS A 210 5.20 -10.82 4.67
CA LYS A 210 5.42 -11.03 3.22
C LYS A 210 5.95 -12.44 2.89
N ARG A 211 6.34 -13.23 3.90
CA ARG A 211 6.71 -14.66 3.80
C ARG A 211 7.76 -14.96 2.71
N GLN A 212 8.76 -14.08 2.53
CA GLN A 212 9.83 -14.29 1.55
C GLN A 212 10.61 -15.59 1.83
N LEU A 213 10.75 -16.03 3.10
CA LEU A 213 11.41 -17.30 3.43
C LEU A 213 10.68 -18.50 2.82
N ASP A 214 9.33 -18.49 2.79
CA ASP A 214 8.55 -19.55 2.15
C ASP A 214 8.76 -19.55 0.64
N LEU A 215 8.82 -18.37 0.03
CA LEU A 215 9.08 -18.24 -1.40
C LEU A 215 10.49 -18.74 -1.77
N ILE A 216 11.50 -18.39 -0.98
CA ILE A 216 12.87 -18.89 -1.17
C ILE A 216 12.89 -20.41 -1.05
N LYS A 217 12.27 -20.98 -0.02
CA LYS A 217 12.17 -22.42 0.18
C LYS A 217 11.47 -23.13 -0.98
N ALA A 218 10.35 -22.61 -1.41
CA ALA A 218 9.61 -23.15 -2.54
C ALA A 218 10.40 -23.09 -3.85
N PHE A 219 11.08 -21.96 -4.11
CA PHE A 219 11.94 -21.80 -5.28
C PHE A 219 13.13 -22.77 -5.26
N ALA A 220 13.79 -22.92 -4.10
CA ALA A 220 14.89 -23.88 -3.94
C ALA A 220 14.44 -25.33 -4.14
N SER A 221 13.20 -25.68 -3.79
CA SER A 221 12.62 -26.99 -4.04
C SER A 221 12.24 -27.20 -5.51
N ALA A 222 11.62 -26.19 -6.13
CA ALA A 222 11.16 -26.22 -7.54
C ALA A 222 12.34 -26.25 -8.52
N ARG A 223 13.39 -25.49 -8.28
CA ARG A 223 14.60 -25.33 -9.12
C ARG A 223 14.31 -25.34 -10.62
N PRO A 224 13.42 -24.47 -11.13
CA PRO A 224 13.13 -24.46 -12.55
C PRO A 224 14.34 -24.11 -13.37
N PRO A 225 14.69 -24.92 -14.42
CA PRO A 225 15.93 -24.71 -15.16
C PRO A 225 16.03 -23.33 -15.82
N GLY A 226 17.13 -22.64 -15.60
CA GLY A 226 17.41 -21.32 -16.17
C GLY A 226 16.62 -20.16 -15.56
N TRP A 227 15.81 -20.40 -14.53
CA TRP A 227 15.06 -19.36 -13.83
C TRP A 227 15.78 -18.85 -12.58
N LYS A 228 15.57 -17.59 -12.26
CA LYS A 228 16.01 -16.96 -11.01
C LYS A 228 14.81 -16.48 -10.20
N LEU A 229 15.03 -16.24 -8.92
CA LEU A 229 14.10 -15.51 -8.06
C LEU A 229 14.74 -14.17 -7.68
N VAL A 230 13.97 -13.09 -7.82
CA VAL A 230 14.41 -11.72 -7.50
C VAL A 230 13.46 -11.15 -6.44
N LEU A 231 14.03 -10.76 -5.30
CA LEU A 231 13.32 -10.07 -4.22
C LEU A 231 13.72 -8.60 -4.24
N VAL A 232 12.73 -7.73 -4.43
CA VAL A 232 12.90 -6.27 -4.47
C VAL A 232 12.30 -5.64 -3.23
N GLY A 233 13.11 -4.99 -2.44
CA GLY A 233 12.69 -4.26 -1.26
C GLY A 233 13.76 -4.16 -0.20
N ALA A 234 13.50 -3.35 0.80
CA ALA A 234 14.35 -3.23 1.98
C ALA A 234 13.68 -3.84 3.20
N GLY A 235 14.50 -4.33 4.12
CA GLY A 235 14.09 -4.85 5.41
C GLY A 235 15.28 -4.99 6.34
N GLY A 236 15.02 -5.21 7.61
CA GLY A 236 16.04 -5.32 8.64
C GLY A 236 15.59 -6.23 9.77
N GLY A 237 16.33 -6.19 10.90
CA GLY A 237 16.10 -7.07 12.04
C GLY A 237 16.35 -8.54 11.72
N ASP A 238 15.90 -9.42 12.62
CA ASP A 238 16.16 -10.86 12.54
C ASP A 238 15.59 -11.51 11.28
N TYR A 239 14.36 -11.12 10.90
CA TYR A 239 13.74 -11.63 9.67
C TYR A 239 14.54 -11.24 8.42
N GLY A 240 14.99 -9.99 8.32
CA GLY A 240 15.84 -9.55 7.21
C GLY A 240 17.17 -10.28 7.13
N GLN A 241 17.78 -10.59 8.28
CA GLN A 241 19.00 -11.42 8.36
C GLN A 241 18.73 -12.86 7.88
N ALA A 242 17.64 -13.47 8.35
CA ALA A 242 17.23 -14.80 7.93
C ALA A 242 16.98 -14.86 6.41
N VAL A 243 16.29 -13.87 5.83
CA VAL A 243 16.08 -13.77 4.38
C VAL A 243 17.40 -13.66 3.63
N LYS A 244 18.36 -12.85 4.09
CA LYS A 244 19.69 -12.73 3.48
C LYS A 244 20.43 -14.07 3.47
N ALA A 245 20.43 -14.79 4.59
CA ALA A 245 21.08 -16.08 4.69
C ALA A 245 20.44 -17.12 3.76
N ALA A 246 19.11 -17.22 3.77
CA ALA A 246 18.36 -18.15 2.90
C ALA A 246 18.53 -17.83 1.42
N ALA A 247 18.48 -16.54 1.04
CA ALA A 247 18.69 -16.10 -0.34
C ALA A 247 20.09 -16.48 -0.84
N LYS A 248 21.12 -16.25 -0.03
CA LYS A 248 22.51 -16.65 -0.36
C LYS A 248 22.62 -18.16 -0.59
N ALA A 249 22.02 -18.96 0.28
CA ALA A 249 22.07 -20.43 0.18
C ALA A 249 21.32 -20.96 -1.05
N ALA A 250 20.24 -20.30 -1.47
CA ALA A 250 19.38 -20.71 -2.60
C ALA A 250 19.74 -20.02 -3.93
N GLY A 251 20.73 -19.14 -3.98
CA GLY A 251 21.08 -18.36 -5.19
C GLY A 251 20.00 -17.35 -5.59
N VAL A 252 19.24 -16.82 -4.63
CA VAL A 252 18.19 -15.82 -4.86
C VAL A 252 18.79 -14.42 -4.89
N VAL A 253 18.35 -13.61 -5.84
CA VAL A 253 18.82 -12.23 -6.02
C VAL A 253 18.08 -11.31 -5.05
N LEU A 254 18.80 -10.59 -4.20
CA LEU A 254 18.30 -9.50 -3.38
C LEU A 254 18.62 -8.17 -4.06
N ALA A 255 17.67 -7.60 -4.79
CA ALA A 255 17.89 -6.37 -5.55
C ALA A 255 17.87 -5.10 -4.67
N GLY A 256 17.55 -5.23 -3.37
CA GLY A 256 17.38 -4.07 -2.51
C GLY A 256 16.16 -3.24 -2.87
N PHE A 257 16.04 -2.04 -2.32
CA PHE A 257 14.94 -1.13 -2.65
C PHE A 257 15.18 -0.49 -4.03
N GLN A 258 14.28 -0.76 -4.96
CA GLN A 258 14.28 -0.21 -6.31
C GLN A 258 13.08 0.69 -6.54
N ARG A 259 13.18 1.65 -7.46
CA ARG A 259 12.12 2.60 -7.85
C ARG A 259 12.36 3.17 -9.25
N GLY A 260 11.36 3.86 -9.81
CA GLY A 260 11.48 4.51 -11.12
C GLY A 260 11.87 3.52 -12.22
N ALA A 261 12.80 3.92 -13.11
CA ALA A 261 13.23 3.13 -14.25
C ALA A 261 13.82 1.76 -13.84
N ALA A 262 14.60 1.69 -12.76
CA ALA A 262 15.18 0.42 -12.31
C ALA A 262 14.10 -0.60 -11.91
N LEU A 263 13.07 -0.19 -11.15
CA LEU A 263 11.96 -1.07 -10.82
C LEU A 263 11.12 -1.41 -12.05
N ALA A 264 10.90 -0.46 -12.95
CA ALA A 264 10.18 -0.68 -14.20
C ALA A 264 10.88 -1.70 -15.11
N GLN A 265 12.23 -1.68 -15.20
CA GLN A 265 12.99 -2.72 -15.91
C GLN A 265 12.71 -4.11 -15.35
N LEU A 266 12.76 -4.25 -14.01
CA LEU A 266 12.52 -5.54 -13.36
C LEU A 266 11.10 -6.05 -13.60
N TYR A 267 10.07 -5.20 -13.57
CA TYR A 267 8.71 -5.60 -13.95
C TYR A 267 8.57 -5.91 -15.44
N THR A 268 9.17 -5.06 -16.32
CA THR A 268 9.03 -5.21 -17.78
C THR A 268 9.53 -6.55 -18.27
N HIS A 269 10.61 -7.03 -17.71
CA HIS A 269 11.34 -8.21 -18.17
C HIS A 269 11.11 -9.46 -17.31
N ALA A 270 10.30 -9.39 -16.24
CA ALA A 270 10.00 -10.57 -15.43
C ALA A 270 9.20 -11.62 -16.20
N GLY A 271 9.37 -12.89 -15.83
CA GLY A 271 8.56 -13.99 -16.33
C GLY A 271 7.22 -14.12 -15.60
N ALA A 272 7.21 -13.89 -14.29
CA ALA A 272 6.00 -13.88 -13.48
C ALA A 272 6.24 -13.09 -12.17
N PHE A 273 5.14 -12.66 -11.57
CA PHE A 273 5.13 -12.01 -10.27
C PHE A 273 4.60 -12.96 -9.19
N VAL A 274 5.21 -12.98 -8.01
CA VAL A 274 4.81 -13.86 -6.91
C VAL A 274 4.63 -13.07 -5.63
N LEU A 275 3.49 -13.25 -4.94
CA LEU A 275 3.20 -12.62 -3.65
C LEU A 275 2.72 -13.66 -2.62
N PRO A 276 3.60 -14.18 -1.75
CA PRO A 276 3.27 -15.23 -0.79
C PRO A 276 2.71 -14.71 0.54
N SER A 277 2.30 -13.45 0.61
CA SER A 277 1.93 -12.75 1.84
C SER A 277 0.88 -13.48 2.67
N SER A 278 0.98 -13.37 3.99
CA SER A 278 -0.06 -13.82 4.94
C SER A 278 -1.06 -12.70 5.28
N HIS A 279 -0.69 -11.42 5.08
CA HIS A 279 -1.53 -10.26 5.40
C HIS A 279 -1.36 -9.16 4.37
N GLU A 280 -2.49 -8.72 3.81
CA GLU A 280 -2.61 -7.57 2.90
C GLU A 280 -3.90 -6.80 3.19
N GLY A 281 -3.95 -5.54 2.76
CA GLY A 281 -5.20 -4.78 2.69
C GLY A 281 -5.85 -4.90 1.32
N LEU A 282 -5.17 -4.40 0.30
CA LEU A 282 -5.32 -4.66 -1.13
C LEU A 282 -3.93 -4.45 -1.75
N PRO A 283 -3.26 -5.50 -2.24
CA PRO A 283 -1.83 -5.44 -2.57
C PRO A 283 -1.55 -4.66 -3.86
N ILE A 284 -1.05 -3.44 -3.73
CA ILE A 284 -0.66 -2.58 -4.88
C ILE A 284 0.36 -3.30 -5.78
N ALA A 285 1.28 -4.07 -5.22
CA ALA A 285 2.29 -4.78 -5.99
C ALA A 285 1.70 -5.80 -6.99
N ILE A 286 0.56 -6.44 -6.68
CA ILE A 286 -0.16 -7.26 -7.66
C ILE A 286 -0.75 -6.38 -8.77
N LEU A 287 -1.35 -5.24 -8.42
CA LEU A 287 -1.92 -4.32 -9.41
C LEU A 287 -0.83 -3.75 -10.33
N GLU A 288 0.35 -3.43 -9.78
CA GLU A 288 1.52 -3.05 -10.56
C GLU A 288 1.96 -4.17 -11.50
N ALA A 289 2.15 -5.38 -11.00
CA ALA A 289 2.55 -6.53 -11.81
C ALA A 289 1.58 -6.78 -13.00
N LEU A 290 0.27 -6.71 -12.73
CA LEU A 290 -0.76 -6.83 -13.75
C LEU A 290 -0.72 -5.67 -14.76
N SER A 291 -0.36 -4.46 -14.35
CA SER A 291 -0.21 -3.33 -15.28
C SER A 291 0.98 -3.49 -16.25
N PHE A 292 2.00 -4.24 -15.84
CA PHE A 292 3.07 -4.71 -16.74
C PHE A 292 2.69 -5.97 -17.54
N GLY A 293 1.47 -6.51 -17.31
CA GLY A 293 0.96 -7.68 -17.98
C GLY A 293 1.53 -9.01 -17.48
N LEU A 294 2.15 -9.04 -16.28
CA LEU A 294 2.74 -10.25 -15.75
C LEU A 294 1.66 -11.25 -15.29
N PRO A 295 1.87 -12.55 -15.48
CA PRO A 295 1.11 -13.55 -14.73
C PRO A 295 1.45 -13.43 -13.25
N VAL A 296 0.44 -13.59 -12.41
CA VAL A 296 0.55 -13.43 -10.96
C VAL A 296 0.30 -14.77 -10.29
N LEU A 297 1.12 -15.08 -9.30
CA LEU A 297 0.91 -16.16 -8.35
C LEU A 297 0.87 -15.59 -6.94
N ALA A 298 -0.26 -15.71 -6.23
CA ALA A 298 -0.47 -15.14 -4.92
C ALA A 298 -0.98 -16.19 -3.93
N SER A 299 -0.75 -15.97 -2.63
CA SER A 299 -1.41 -16.75 -1.59
C SER A 299 -2.93 -16.51 -1.62
N ASP A 300 -3.72 -17.49 -1.19
CA ASP A 300 -5.19 -17.48 -1.19
C ASP A 300 -5.82 -16.73 0.00
N ILE A 301 -5.13 -15.73 0.52
CA ILE A 301 -5.71 -14.87 1.57
C ILE A 301 -6.86 -14.00 1.02
N PRO A 302 -7.85 -13.64 1.85
CA PRO A 302 -9.03 -12.89 1.40
C PRO A 302 -8.72 -11.64 0.57
N ALA A 303 -7.70 -10.87 0.97
CA ALA A 303 -7.30 -9.65 0.26
C ALA A 303 -6.75 -9.91 -1.16
N ASN A 304 -6.08 -11.04 -1.37
CA ASN A 304 -5.59 -11.44 -2.70
C ASN A 304 -6.73 -12.02 -3.55
N LEU A 305 -7.59 -12.84 -2.94
CA LEU A 305 -8.76 -13.42 -3.63
C LEU A 305 -9.74 -12.36 -4.10
N GLU A 306 -9.87 -11.25 -3.37
CA GLU A 306 -10.73 -10.12 -3.75
C GLU A 306 -10.36 -9.48 -5.09
N ILE A 307 -9.09 -9.58 -5.51
CA ILE A 307 -8.64 -9.11 -6.83
C ILE A 307 -9.40 -9.84 -7.95
N GLY A 308 -9.78 -11.11 -7.74
CA GLY A 308 -10.59 -11.86 -8.68
C GLY A 308 -9.81 -12.41 -9.86
N LEU A 309 -8.56 -12.83 -9.64
CA LEU A 309 -7.75 -13.52 -10.64
C LEU A 309 -8.26 -14.97 -10.84
N PRO A 310 -7.90 -15.64 -11.94
CA PRO A 310 -8.20 -17.06 -12.12
C PRO A 310 -7.67 -17.92 -10.96
N GLN A 311 -8.37 -19.00 -10.63
CA GLN A 311 -7.99 -19.90 -9.51
C GLN A 311 -6.56 -20.46 -9.64
N THR A 312 -6.07 -20.57 -10.87
CA THR A 312 -4.68 -20.99 -11.15
C THR A 312 -3.63 -19.98 -10.69
N SER A 313 -4.02 -18.74 -10.40
CA SER A 313 -3.18 -17.68 -9.86
C SER A 313 -3.00 -17.74 -8.34
N TYR A 314 -3.61 -18.73 -7.68
CA TYR A 314 -3.56 -18.82 -6.23
C TYR A 314 -2.95 -20.15 -5.77
N PHE A 315 -2.37 -20.12 -4.57
CA PHE A 315 -1.89 -21.28 -3.84
C PHE A 315 -2.24 -21.15 -2.35
N PRO A 316 -2.41 -22.27 -1.60
CA PRO A 316 -2.74 -22.22 -0.18
C PRO A 316 -1.65 -21.52 0.63
N MET A 317 -2.02 -20.50 1.39
CA MET A 317 -1.10 -19.69 2.20
C MET A 317 -0.29 -20.58 3.14
N GLY A 318 1.05 -20.42 3.11
CA GLY A 318 1.99 -21.20 3.92
C GLY A 318 2.34 -22.58 3.34
N ASN A 319 1.66 -23.05 2.29
CA ASN A 319 1.98 -24.33 1.65
C ASN A 319 3.13 -24.16 0.63
N THR A 320 4.37 -24.34 1.11
CA THR A 320 5.57 -24.22 0.28
C THR A 320 5.66 -25.27 -0.82
N ALA A 321 5.08 -26.46 -0.63
CA ALA A 321 5.07 -27.51 -1.65
C ALA A 321 4.15 -27.12 -2.81
N ALA A 322 2.92 -26.69 -2.53
CA ALA A 322 2.00 -26.20 -3.56
C ALA A 322 2.59 -24.97 -4.29
N LEU A 323 3.27 -24.06 -3.57
CA LEU A 323 3.95 -22.93 -4.20
C LEU A 323 5.05 -23.42 -5.16
N ALA A 324 5.86 -24.40 -4.77
CA ALA A 324 6.93 -24.96 -5.62
C ALA A 324 6.35 -25.61 -6.91
N GLU A 325 5.26 -26.34 -6.81
CA GLU A 325 4.55 -26.92 -7.96
C GLU A 325 4.05 -25.81 -8.93
N ARG A 326 3.43 -24.77 -8.38
CA ARG A 326 2.95 -23.62 -9.18
C ARG A 326 4.10 -22.86 -9.85
N LEU A 327 5.22 -22.64 -9.15
CA LEU A 327 6.43 -22.03 -9.75
C LEU A 327 6.95 -22.88 -10.92
N SER A 328 7.01 -24.21 -10.73
CA SER A 328 7.44 -25.14 -11.79
C SER A 328 6.49 -25.13 -13.00
N ALA A 329 5.19 -25.01 -12.76
CA ALA A 329 4.19 -24.91 -13.83
C ALA A 329 4.33 -23.61 -14.61
N LEU A 330 4.44 -22.46 -13.91
CA LEU A 330 4.64 -21.14 -14.52
C LEU A 330 5.91 -21.07 -15.35
N ALA A 331 7.01 -21.69 -14.88
CA ALA A 331 8.28 -21.69 -15.61
C ALA A 331 8.22 -22.44 -16.95
N ARG A 332 7.28 -23.36 -17.10
CA ARG A 332 7.04 -24.13 -18.35
C ARG A 332 6.05 -23.45 -19.30
N THR A 333 5.27 -22.48 -18.81
CA THR A 333 4.26 -21.80 -19.62
C THR A 333 4.91 -20.71 -20.46
N GLN A 334 4.72 -20.75 -21.77
CA GLN A 334 5.09 -19.66 -22.64
C GLN A 334 4.20 -18.43 -22.38
N GLN A 335 4.84 -17.27 -22.35
CA GLN A 335 4.09 -16.02 -22.23
C GLN A 335 3.48 -15.67 -23.60
N ASP A 336 2.15 -15.56 -23.61
CA ASP A 336 1.40 -15.07 -24.76
C ASP A 336 1.21 -13.54 -24.65
N GLU A 337 1.58 -12.80 -25.69
CA GLU A 337 1.46 -11.34 -25.73
C GLU A 337 -0.02 -10.89 -25.66
N SER A 338 -0.93 -11.63 -26.28
CA SER A 338 -2.37 -11.36 -26.18
C SER A 338 -2.87 -11.46 -24.74
N ALA A 339 -2.46 -12.49 -24.02
CA ALA A 339 -2.77 -12.65 -22.60
C ALA A 339 -2.11 -11.55 -21.74
N ARG A 340 -0.91 -11.09 -22.11
CA ARG A 340 -0.22 -9.97 -21.46
C ARG A 340 -1.03 -8.68 -21.59
N GLU A 341 -1.43 -8.31 -22.80
CA GLU A 341 -2.26 -7.13 -23.06
C GLU A 341 -3.66 -7.26 -22.41
N GLY A 342 -4.22 -8.45 -22.41
CA GLY A 342 -5.47 -8.74 -21.68
C GLY A 342 -5.38 -8.41 -20.19
N ARG A 343 -4.31 -8.81 -19.50
CA ARG A 343 -4.09 -8.51 -18.07
C ARG A 343 -3.93 -7.01 -17.81
N LYS A 344 -3.18 -6.29 -18.65
CA LYS A 344 -3.02 -4.83 -18.57
C LYS A 344 -4.36 -4.11 -18.67
N ARG A 345 -5.15 -4.43 -19.69
CA ARG A 345 -6.48 -3.84 -19.89
C ARG A 345 -7.39 -4.14 -18.71
N TRP A 346 -7.44 -5.41 -18.29
CA TRP A 346 -8.29 -5.85 -17.21
C TRP A 346 -8.05 -5.12 -15.88
N VAL A 347 -6.78 -4.88 -15.50
CA VAL A 347 -6.47 -4.19 -14.25
C VAL A 347 -6.74 -2.70 -14.33
N LEU A 348 -6.43 -2.06 -15.46
CA LEU A 348 -6.65 -0.61 -15.63
C LEU A 348 -8.14 -0.25 -15.69
N GLU A 349 -8.97 -1.09 -16.29
CA GLU A 349 -10.43 -0.90 -16.30
C GLU A 349 -11.04 -0.99 -14.89
N ARG A 350 -10.51 -1.83 -14.01
CA ARG A 350 -11.06 -2.07 -12.66
C ARG A 350 -10.48 -1.14 -11.60
N TYR A 351 -9.21 -0.83 -11.70
CA TYR A 351 -8.43 -0.15 -10.66
C TYR A 351 -7.86 1.19 -11.14
N ASP A 352 -8.64 1.96 -11.90
CA ASP A 352 -8.25 3.27 -12.44
C ASP A 352 -8.11 4.33 -11.34
N TRP A 353 -6.93 4.90 -11.20
CA TRP A 353 -6.65 5.96 -10.22
C TRP A 353 -7.43 7.24 -10.44
N GLY A 354 -7.81 7.56 -11.67
CA GLY A 354 -8.63 8.75 -11.97
C GLY A 354 -10.02 8.62 -11.37
N ARG A 355 -10.65 7.46 -11.54
CA ARG A 355 -11.94 7.13 -10.92
C ARG A 355 -11.85 7.09 -9.41
N ILE A 356 -10.80 6.50 -8.85
CA ILE A 356 -10.53 6.44 -7.40
C ILE A 356 -10.40 7.85 -6.82
N ALA A 357 -9.69 8.75 -7.48
CA ALA A 357 -9.56 10.14 -7.06
C ALA A 357 -10.91 10.89 -7.13
N GLN A 358 -11.71 10.66 -8.18
CA GLN A 358 -13.06 11.22 -8.29
C GLN A 358 -13.97 10.76 -7.14
N GLN A 359 -13.97 9.46 -6.83
CA GLN A 359 -14.73 8.90 -5.71
C GLN A 359 -14.28 9.50 -4.37
N THR A 360 -12.98 9.59 -4.14
CA THR A 360 -12.43 10.22 -2.92
C THR A 360 -12.83 11.70 -2.81
N ARG A 361 -12.77 12.46 -3.92
CA ARG A 361 -13.22 13.85 -3.97
C ARG A 361 -14.72 13.98 -3.69
N ALA A 362 -15.52 13.03 -4.14
CA ALA A 362 -16.97 13.01 -3.86
C ALA A 362 -17.23 12.82 -2.35
N VAL A 363 -16.48 11.94 -1.67
CA VAL A 363 -16.53 11.77 -0.20
C VAL A 363 -16.20 13.10 0.50
N TYR A 364 -15.13 13.78 0.10
CA TYR A 364 -14.77 15.08 0.68
C TYR A 364 -15.87 16.12 0.49
N THR A 365 -16.44 16.17 -0.71
CA THR A 365 -17.51 17.12 -1.02
C THR A 365 -18.75 16.89 -0.17
N ARG A 366 -19.13 15.61 0.04
CA ARG A 366 -20.23 15.21 0.91
C ARG A 366 -19.97 15.68 2.35
N VAL A 367 -18.81 15.35 2.91
CA VAL A 367 -18.40 15.69 4.29
C VAL A 367 -18.37 17.21 4.52
N VAL A 368 -18.00 17.98 3.51
CA VAL A 368 -17.95 19.45 3.62
C VAL A 368 -19.34 20.09 3.55
N ARG A 369 -20.28 19.47 2.84
CA ARG A 369 -21.69 19.95 2.73
C ARG A 369 -22.51 19.63 3.97
N GLU A 370 -22.14 18.58 4.70
CA GLU A 370 -22.82 18.26 5.97
C GLU A 370 -22.69 19.40 6.97
N PRO A 371 -23.78 19.76 7.67
CA PRO A 371 -23.72 20.79 8.71
C PRO A 371 -22.69 20.40 9.77
N LYS A 372 -21.91 21.37 10.27
CA LYS A 372 -21.05 21.13 11.44
C LYS A 372 -21.97 20.84 12.61
N LEU A 373 -22.09 19.60 13.01
CA LEU A 373 -22.68 19.22 14.29
C LEU A 373 -21.77 19.74 15.40
N LEU A 374 -21.99 20.98 15.84
CA LEU A 374 -21.45 21.49 17.08
C LEU A 374 -22.18 20.77 18.21
N GLY A 375 -21.48 19.88 18.90
CA GLY A 375 -21.87 19.39 20.21
C GLY A 375 -23.14 18.55 20.27
N ARG A 376 -23.19 17.35 19.66
CA ARG A 376 -23.97 16.25 20.24
C ARG A 376 -23.01 15.31 20.94
N SER A 377 -23.14 15.27 22.26
CA SER A 377 -22.44 14.42 23.21
C SER A 377 -22.32 13.01 22.65
N VAL A 378 -21.08 12.54 22.52
CA VAL A 378 -20.82 11.11 22.54
C VAL A 378 -20.65 10.76 24.01
N ILE A 379 -21.74 10.41 24.66
CA ILE A 379 -21.73 9.63 25.89
C ILE A 379 -21.98 8.18 25.49
#